data_9e2906570414cf495f03544eeb278e46
#
_entry.id   9e2906570414cf495f03544eeb278e46
#
_cell.length_a   1.000
_cell.length_b   1.000
_cell.length_c   1.000
_cell.angle_alpha   90.00
_cell.angle_beta   90.00
_cell.angle_gamma   90.00
#
_symmetry.space_group_name_H-M   'P 1'
#
loop_
_entity.id
_entity.type
_entity.pdbx_description
1 polymer ?
#
loop_
_entity_poly.entity_id
_entity_poly.type
_entity_poly.pdbx_seq_one_letter_code
_entity_poly.pdbx_strand_id
1 'polypeptide(L)'
;MHASAQMKKAALEATRQELDALCARGVRMEGNAFSPIVLIKGELNDEERAGGALLGGADGTALRASCAAIGYAPEDFCALASVAGQGDDPALEAGKTLPTEVFREALEALDPEAVLLLDTAAADLMRETYADALVAIDDFATAMLKPGLVAHVLGRRVLALDGFEAALGDKREKQRMWAYIKQLGPAGAPY
;
A
#
# COMPACT_ATOMS: atom_id res chain seq x y z
N MET A 1 32.09 15.97 1.19
CA MET A 1 30.70 16.05 0.68
C MET A 1 30.36 15.07 -0.43
N HIS A 2 31.28 14.69 -1.35
CA HIS A 2 31.01 13.78 -2.48
C HIS A 2 30.70 12.32 -2.07
N ALA A 3 31.35 11.77 -1.04
CA ALA A 3 31.15 10.38 -0.62
C ALA A 3 29.70 10.08 -0.14
N SER A 4 29.10 11.01 0.62
CA SER A 4 27.71 10.86 1.09
C SER A 4 26.68 10.87 -0.05
N ALA A 5 26.88 11.72 -1.06
CA ALA A 5 26.01 11.78 -2.23
C ALA A 5 26.13 10.51 -3.10
N GLN A 6 27.35 9.97 -3.25
CA GLN A 6 27.58 8.71 -3.95
C GLN A 6 26.95 7.51 -3.23
N MET A 7 27.05 7.44 -1.90
CA MET A 7 26.41 6.40 -1.11
C MET A 7 24.87 6.46 -1.22
N LYS A 8 24.27 7.65 -1.15
CA LYS A 8 22.82 7.81 -1.33
C LYS A 8 22.36 7.37 -2.72
N LYS A 9 23.13 7.74 -3.76
CA LYS A 9 22.84 7.33 -5.14
C LYS A 9 22.92 5.82 -5.31
N ALA A 10 23.95 5.19 -4.75
CA ALA A 10 24.12 3.74 -4.81
C ALA A 10 23.01 2.99 -4.05
N ALA A 11 22.59 3.48 -2.88
CA ALA A 11 21.48 2.91 -2.13
C ALA A 11 20.16 3.02 -2.90
N LEU A 12 19.88 4.17 -3.51
CA LEU A 12 18.69 4.38 -4.34
C LEU A 12 18.66 3.44 -5.55
N GLU A 13 19.81 3.25 -6.20
CA GLU A 13 19.94 2.34 -7.34
C GLU A 13 19.73 0.88 -6.93
N ALA A 14 20.30 0.46 -5.78
CA ALA A 14 20.09 -0.88 -5.25
C ALA A 14 18.60 -1.16 -4.95
N THR A 15 17.90 -0.21 -4.31
CA THR A 15 16.45 -0.32 -4.05
C THR A 15 15.66 -0.44 -5.36
N ARG A 16 15.99 0.35 -6.39
CA ARG A 16 15.32 0.23 -7.69
C ARG A 16 15.50 -1.15 -8.31
N GLN A 17 16.72 -1.69 -8.29
CA GLN A 17 17.02 -3.03 -8.81
C GLN A 17 16.24 -4.12 -8.05
N GLU A 18 16.11 -3.98 -6.74
CA GLU A 18 15.30 -4.89 -5.91
C GLU A 18 13.81 -4.83 -6.29
N LEU A 19 13.25 -3.64 -6.43
CA LEU A 19 11.86 -3.45 -6.84
C LEU A 19 11.61 -3.96 -8.27
N ASP A 20 12.52 -3.70 -9.21
CA ASP A 20 12.45 -4.22 -10.58
C ASP A 20 12.47 -5.75 -10.60
N ALA A 21 13.30 -6.38 -9.75
CA ALA A 21 13.36 -7.83 -9.62
C ALA A 21 12.04 -8.41 -9.05
N LEU A 22 11.44 -7.74 -8.08
CA LEU A 22 10.12 -8.13 -7.55
C LEU A 22 9.02 -8.02 -8.62
N CYS A 23 9.03 -6.96 -9.42
CA CYS A 23 8.10 -6.80 -10.53
C CYS A 23 8.28 -7.90 -11.59
N ALA A 24 9.51 -8.26 -11.94
CA ALA A 24 9.80 -9.35 -12.88
C ALA A 24 9.28 -10.70 -12.38
N ARG A 25 9.34 -10.95 -11.07
CA ARG A 25 8.77 -12.15 -10.43
C ARG A 25 7.24 -12.22 -10.50
N GLY A 26 6.56 -11.10 -10.64
CA GLY A 26 5.10 -11.03 -10.67
C GLY A 26 4.46 -10.18 -9.55
N VAL A 27 5.25 -9.45 -8.77
CA VAL A 27 4.69 -8.45 -7.83
C VAL A 27 4.25 -7.22 -8.62
N ARG A 28 2.98 -6.83 -8.47
CA ARG A 28 2.43 -5.68 -9.16
C ARG A 28 2.56 -4.43 -8.32
N MET A 29 3.36 -3.50 -8.78
CA MET A 29 3.54 -2.17 -8.20
C MET A 29 3.45 -1.12 -9.30
N GLU A 30 2.79 0.00 -9.03
CA GLU A 30 2.63 1.09 -9.98
C GLU A 30 2.74 2.45 -9.30
N GLY A 31 3.31 3.43 -10.01
CA GLY A 31 3.50 4.79 -9.52
C GLY A 31 4.89 5.03 -8.95
N ASN A 32 4.98 5.94 -7.98
CA ASN A 32 6.25 6.33 -7.37
C ASN A 32 6.66 5.38 -6.24
N ALA A 33 7.62 4.50 -6.50
CA ALA A 33 8.13 3.54 -5.53
C ALA A 33 8.82 4.19 -4.30
N PHE A 34 9.11 5.47 -4.36
CA PHE A 34 9.68 6.25 -3.24
C PHE A 34 8.63 7.16 -2.57
N SER A 35 7.36 6.87 -2.80
CA SER A 35 6.26 7.57 -2.15
C SER A 35 6.25 7.30 -0.63
N PRO A 36 6.03 8.32 0.21
CA PRO A 36 5.85 8.13 1.65
C PRO A 36 4.56 7.39 2.02
N ILE A 37 3.63 7.22 1.06
CA ILE A 37 2.40 6.45 1.23
C ILE A 37 2.27 5.36 0.17
N VAL A 38 1.92 4.14 0.61
CA VAL A 38 1.58 3.02 -0.29
C VAL A 38 0.13 2.62 -0.10
N LEU A 39 -0.57 2.46 -1.23
CA LEU A 39 -1.96 2.05 -1.31
C LEU A 39 -2.00 0.57 -1.72
N ILE A 40 -2.56 -0.29 -0.88
CA ILE A 40 -2.56 -1.74 -1.11
C ILE A 40 -3.96 -2.21 -1.45
N LYS A 41 -4.09 -2.89 -2.60
CA LYS A 41 -5.35 -3.43 -3.13
C LYS A 41 -5.25 -4.93 -3.35
N GLY A 42 -6.23 -5.69 -2.85
CA GLY A 42 -6.31 -7.14 -3.03
C GLY A 42 -7.50 -7.55 -3.91
N GLU A 43 -8.61 -6.84 -3.81
CA GLU A 43 -9.81 -7.08 -4.60
C GLU A 43 -9.73 -6.31 -5.92
N LEU A 44 -9.03 -6.89 -6.90
CA LEU A 44 -8.87 -6.27 -8.21
C LEU A 44 -10.17 -6.28 -9.01
N ASN A 45 -10.47 -5.18 -9.70
CA ASN A 45 -11.58 -5.12 -10.66
C ASN A 45 -11.24 -5.84 -11.99
N ASP A 46 -12.20 -5.90 -12.92
CA ASP A 46 -12.03 -6.67 -14.17
C ASP A 46 -10.91 -6.13 -15.06
N GLU A 47 -10.73 -4.80 -15.12
CA GLU A 47 -9.66 -4.18 -15.91
C GLU A 47 -8.29 -4.49 -15.30
N GLU A 48 -8.16 -4.38 -13.99
CA GLU A 48 -6.93 -4.71 -13.27
C GLU A 48 -6.59 -6.20 -13.38
N ARG A 49 -7.60 -7.09 -13.31
CA ARG A 49 -7.42 -8.54 -13.53
C ARG A 49 -6.98 -8.85 -14.96
N ALA A 50 -7.45 -8.09 -15.94
CA ALA A 50 -7.03 -8.22 -17.33
C ALA A 50 -5.62 -7.64 -17.60
N GLY A 51 -4.92 -7.12 -16.58
CA GLY A 51 -3.59 -6.54 -16.72
C GLY A 51 -3.57 -5.02 -16.91
N GLY A 52 -4.72 -4.35 -16.80
CA GLY A 52 -4.82 -2.90 -16.78
C GLY A 52 -4.16 -2.28 -15.55
N ALA A 53 -3.96 -0.97 -15.58
CA ALA A 53 -3.26 -0.23 -14.51
C ALA A 53 -3.96 -0.37 -13.15
N LEU A 54 -3.19 -0.61 -12.09
CA LEU A 54 -3.68 -0.58 -10.72
C LEU A 54 -4.22 0.81 -10.39
N LEU A 55 -5.41 0.86 -9.79
CA LEU A 55 -6.06 2.13 -9.41
C LEU A 55 -6.16 3.09 -10.61
N GLY A 56 -6.38 2.56 -11.81
CA GLY A 56 -6.56 3.34 -13.04
C GLY A 56 -7.97 3.94 -13.18
N GLY A 57 -8.93 3.45 -12.40
CA GLY A 57 -10.35 3.81 -12.47
C GLY A 57 -10.78 4.94 -11.55
N ALA A 58 -12.07 4.92 -11.19
CA ALA A 58 -12.69 5.91 -10.31
C ALA A 58 -12.12 5.86 -8.88
N ASP A 59 -11.75 4.66 -8.42
CA ASP A 59 -11.10 4.44 -7.12
C ASP A 59 -9.75 5.17 -7.05
N GLY A 60 -8.89 5.00 -8.03
CA GLY A 60 -7.60 5.69 -8.10
C GLY A 60 -7.74 7.20 -8.22
N THR A 61 -8.73 7.68 -9.00
CA THR A 61 -9.03 9.11 -9.08
C THR A 61 -9.43 9.68 -7.72
N ALA A 62 -10.31 9.00 -7.01
CA ALA A 62 -10.76 9.42 -5.68
C ALA A 62 -9.64 9.36 -4.65
N LEU A 63 -8.78 8.34 -4.70
CA LEU A 63 -7.63 8.18 -3.80
C LEU A 63 -6.59 9.27 -4.03
N ARG A 64 -6.25 9.59 -5.29
CA ARG A 64 -5.33 10.70 -5.60
C ARG A 64 -5.84 12.04 -5.07
N ALA A 65 -7.14 12.31 -5.26
CA ALA A 65 -7.77 13.52 -4.72
C ALA A 65 -7.72 13.53 -3.18
N SER A 66 -7.97 12.39 -2.53
CA SER A 66 -7.94 12.26 -1.08
C SER A 66 -6.51 12.43 -0.53
N CYS A 67 -5.51 11.80 -1.15
CA CYS A 67 -4.10 11.95 -0.76
C CYS A 67 -3.63 13.41 -0.90
N ALA A 68 -3.96 14.06 -2.01
CA ALA A 68 -3.64 15.48 -2.21
C ALA A 68 -4.30 16.37 -1.15
N ALA A 69 -5.55 16.10 -0.79
CA ALA A 69 -6.28 16.87 0.22
C ALA A 69 -5.73 16.72 1.65
N ILE A 70 -5.02 15.64 1.95
CA ILE A 70 -4.34 15.43 3.25
C ILE A 70 -2.87 15.81 3.23
N GLY A 71 -2.34 16.32 2.11
CA GLY A 71 -1.01 16.92 2.03
C GLY A 71 0.07 16.09 1.34
N TYR A 72 -0.28 14.97 0.69
CA TYR A 72 0.66 14.27 -0.20
C TYR A 72 0.75 14.97 -1.56
N ALA A 73 1.96 15.07 -2.10
CA ALA A 73 2.16 15.61 -3.42
C ALA A 73 1.55 14.69 -4.51
N PRO A 74 1.17 15.22 -5.69
CA PRO A 74 0.58 14.40 -6.76
C PRO A 74 1.48 13.24 -7.22
N GLU A 75 2.78 13.39 -7.12
CA GLU A 75 3.80 12.36 -7.39
C GLU A 75 3.93 11.31 -6.28
N ASP A 76 3.39 11.58 -5.09
CA ASP A 76 3.40 10.67 -3.95
C ASP A 76 2.20 9.72 -4.02
N PHE A 77 2.21 8.87 -5.04
CA PHE A 77 1.19 7.84 -5.23
C PHE A 77 1.87 6.55 -5.67
N CYS A 78 1.84 5.56 -4.80
CA CYS A 78 2.30 4.21 -5.09
C CYS A 78 1.21 3.20 -4.77
N ALA A 79 0.90 2.34 -5.74
CA ALA A 79 -0.03 1.22 -5.59
C ALA A 79 0.74 -0.09 -5.55
N LEU A 80 0.36 -0.98 -4.64
CA LEU A 80 0.84 -2.36 -4.54
C LEU A 80 -0.36 -3.30 -4.53
N ALA A 81 -0.36 -4.32 -5.40
CA ALA A 81 -1.35 -5.39 -5.32
C ALA A 81 -0.95 -6.43 -4.28
N SER A 82 -1.89 -6.88 -3.47
CA SER A 82 -1.69 -8.03 -2.56
C SER A 82 -1.89 -9.38 -3.25
N VAL A 83 -2.14 -9.36 -4.57
CA VAL A 83 -2.23 -10.54 -5.43
C VAL A 83 -1.16 -10.49 -6.52
N ALA A 84 -0.65 -11.66 -6.90
CA ALA A 84 0.36 -11.78 -7.93
C ALA A 84 -0.20 -11.41 -9.32
N GLY A 85 0.63 -10.75 -10.13
CA GLY A 85 0.43 -10.57 -11.56
C GLY A 85 1.17 -11.64 -12.38
N GLN A 86 1.30 -11.37 -13.66
CA GLN A 86 2.15 -12.18 -14.55
C GLN A 86 3.63 -11.89 -14.22
N GLY A 87 4.43 -12.94 -14.13
CA GLY A 87 5.87 -12.85 -13.84
C GLY A 87 6.58 -14.15 -14.17
N ASP A 88 7.88 -14.17 -13.90
CA ASP A 88 8.75 -15.31 -14.19
C ASP A 88 8.97 -16.24 -12.97
N ASP A 89 8.44 -15.91 -11.80
CA ASP A 89 8.53 -16.73 -10.59
C ASP A 89 7.40 -17.79 -10.60
N PRO A 90 7.73 -19.10 -10.78
CA PRO A 90 6.72 -20.16 -10.81
C PRO A 90 6.01 -20.36 -9.46
N ALA A 91 6.52 -19.78 -8.36
CA ALA A 91 5.88 -19.82 -7.06
C ALA A 91 4.76 -18.76 -6.93
N LEU A 92 4.72 -17.78 -7.83
CA LEU A 92 3.70 -16.74 -7.85
C LEU A 92 2.67 -17.02 -8.96
N GLU A 93 1.53 -17.57 -8.56
CA GLU A 93 0.41 -17.80 -9.49
C GLU A 93 -0.40 -16.51 -9.66
N ALA A 94 -0.50 -16.03 -10.92
CA ALA A 94 -1.24 -14.81 -11.24
C ALA A 94 -2.70 -14.85 -10.72
N GLY A 95 -3.13 -13.80 -10.06
CA GLY A 95 -4.45 -13.68 -9.45
C GLY A 95 -4.57 -14.31 -8.06
N LYS A 96 -3.55 -14.99 -7.55
CA LYS A 96 -3.51 -15.50 -6.18
C LYS A 96 -2.86 -14.51 -5.22
N THR A 97 -3.27 -14.58 -3.96
CA THR A 97 -2.64 -13.80 -2.88
C THR A 97 -1.13 -14.05 -2.85
N LEU A 98 -0.36 -12.98 -2.72
CA LEU A 98 1.10 -13.08 -2.56
C LEU A 98 1.45 -13.89 -1.30
N PRO A 99 2.51 -14.72 -1.34
CA PRO A 99 3.10 -15.28 -0.14
C PRO A 99 3.51 -14.17 0.84
N THR A 100 3.38 -14.42 2.13
CA THR A 100 3.70 -13.44 3.19
C THR A 100 5.12 -12.90 3.10
N GLU A 101 6.07 -13.77 2.75
CA GLU A 101 7.48 -13.40 2.60
C GLU A 101 7.69 -12.43 1.43
N VAL A 102 7.02 -12.68 0.30
CA VAL A 102 7.13 -11.82 -0.89
C VAL A 102 6.44 -10.49 -0.67
N PHE A 103 5.28 -10.50 -0.01
CA PHE A 103 4.58 -9.25 0.34
C PHE A 103 5.39 -8.41 1.33
N ARG A 104 6.00 -9.06 2.34
CA ARG A 104 6.90 -8.38 3.29
C ARG A 104 8.10 -7.78 2.56
N GLU A 105 8.78 -8.56 1.71
CA GLU A 105 9.91 -8.10 0.89
C GLU A 105 9.54 -6.85 0.08
N ALA A 106 8.40 -6.87 -0.60
CA ALA A 106 7.92 -5.73 -1.40
C ALA A 106 7.62 -4.49 -0.54
N LEU A 107 6.91 -4.65 0.58
CA LEU A 107 6.56 -3.53 1.44
C LEU A 107 7.77 -2.95 2.17
N GLU A 108 8.74 -3.78 2.55
CA GLU A 108 9.99 -3.33 3.17
C GLU A 108 10.91 -2.63 2.16
N ALA A 109 10.96 -3.10 0.90
CA ALA A 109 11.71 -2.42 -0.17
C ALA A 109 11.10 -1.06 -0.54
N LEU A 110 9.76 -0.91 -0.50
CA LEU A 110 9.06 0.37 -0.69
C LEU A 110 9.26 1.32 0.50
N ASP A 111 9.43 0.79 1.69
CA ASP A 111 9.66 1.49 2.97
C ASP A 111 8.81 2.77 3.20
N PRO A 112 7.47 2.69 3.08
CA PRO A 112 6.61 3.85 3.24
C PRO A 112 6.47 4.26 4.73
N GLU A 113 6.16 5.54 4.98
CA GLU A 113 5.76 6.04 6.30
C GLU A 113 4.30 5.69 6.63
N ALA A 114 3.47 5.57 5.60
CA ALA A 114 2.05 5.26 5.72
C ALA A 114 1.60 4.18 4.73
N VAL A 115 0.72 3.31 5.20
CA VAL A 115 0.11 2.23 4.40
C VAL A 115 -1.41 2.35 4.50
N LEU A 116 -2.08 2.39 3.37
CA LEU A 116 -3.53 2.37 3.26
C LEU A 116 -3.98 1.06 2.61
N LEU A 117 -4.66 0.22 3.39
CA LEU A 117 -5.23 -1.04 2.93
C LEU A 117 -6.65 -0.79 2.42
N LEU A 118 -6.92 -1.01 1.15
CA LEU A 118 -8.14 -0.56 0.48
C LEU A 118 -9.33 -1.51 0.65
N ASP A 119 -9.05 -2.77 0.96
CA ASP A 119 -10.05 -3.83 1.06
C ASP A 119 -9.65 -4.90 2.08
N THR A 120 -10.56 -5.84 2.30
CA THR A 120 -10.39 -6.91 3.28
C THR A 120 -9.23 -7.84 2.92
N ALA A 121 -9.05 -8.15 1.64
CA ALA A 121 -7.99 -9.06 1.19
C ALA A 121 -6.59 -8.46 1.47
N ALA A 122 -6.41 -7.16 1.23
CA ALA A 122 -5.18 -6.45 1.58
C ALA A 122 -4.94 -6.43 3.10
N ALA A 123 -6.00 -6.20 3.89
CA ALA A 123 -5.91 -6.20 5.35
C ALA A 123 -5.59 -7.60 5.92
N ASP A 124 -6.15 -8.65 5.33
CA ASP A 124 -5.88 -10.04 5.75
C ASP A 124 -4.41 -10.40 5.51
N LEU A 125 -3.88 -10.11 4.32
CA LEU A 125 -2.48 -10.37 4.03
C LEU A 125 -1.54 -9.56 4.92
N MET A 126 -1.86 -8.29 5.20
CA MET A 126 -1.10 -7.46 6.12
C MET A 126 -1.08 -8.05 7.54
N ARG A 127 -2.23 -8.54 8.04
CA ARG A 127 -2.32 -9.18 9.36
C ARG A 127 -1.49 -10.46 9.42
N GLU A 128 -1.56 -11.29 8.40
CA GLU A 128 -0.80 -12.54 8.34
C GLU A 128 0.70 -12.26 8.29
N THR A 129 1.11 -11.35 7.42
CA THR A 129 2.53 -11.00 7.20
C THR A 129 3.19 -10.39 8.42
N TYR A 130 2.49 -9.52 9.15
CA TYR A 130 3.02 -8.78 10.30
C TYR A 130 2.40 -9.18 11.63
N ALA A 131 1.95 -10.43 11.74
CA ALA A 131 1.33 -10.96 12.96
C ALA A 131 2.23 -10.79 14.19
N ASP A 132 3.53 -10.97 14.02
CA ASP A 132 4.56 -10.80 15.05
C ASP A 132 4.63 -9.36 15.61
N ALA A 133 4.47 -8.37 14.76
CA ALA A 133 4.45 -6.96 15.17
C ALA A 133 3.08 -6.52 15.71
N LEU A 134 1.99 -7.04 15.13
CA LEU A 134 0.63 -6.70 15.51
C LEU A 134 0.26 -7.23 16.89
N VAL A 135 0.76 -8.40 17.30
CA VAL A 135 0.51 -8.98 18.62
C VAL A 135 1.05 -8.14 19.77
N ALA A 136 2.00 -7.24 19.49
CA ALA A 136 2.55 -6.31 20.48
C ALA A 136 1.66 -5.07 20.74
N ILE A 137 0.58 -4.90 19.98
CA ILE A 137 -0.36 -3.79 20.13
C ILE A 137 -1.41 -4.16 21.19
N ASP A 138 -1.51 -3.36 22.27
CA ASP A 138 -2.40 -3.63 23.41
C ASP A 138 -3.89 -3.62 23.03
N ASP A 139 -4.30 -2.66 22.17
CA ASP A 139 -5.70 -2.60 21.72
C ASP A 139 -5.99 -3.65 20.66
N PHE A 140 -6.83 -4.63 21.02
CA PHE A 140 -7.18 -5.74 20.15
C PHE A 140 -7.79 -5.30 18.80
N ALA A 141 -8.63 -4.25 18.79
CA ALA A 141 -9.27 -3.79 17.56
C ALA A 141 -8.23 -3.19 16.59
N THR A 142 -7.25 -2.45 17.12
CA THR A 142 -6.12 -1.90 16.38
C THR A 142 -5.17 -3.01 15.90
N ALA A 143 -4.85 -3.98 16.77
CA ALA A 143 -4.04 -5.16 16.40
C ALA A 143 -4.68 -5.96 15.27
N MET A 144 -6.01 -6.05 15.25
CA MET A 144 -6.77 -6.71 14.19
C MET A 144 -6.95 -5.86 12.92
N LEU A 145 -6.34 -4.69 12.84
CA LEU A 145 -6.50 -3.74 11.73
C LEU A 145 -7.97 -3.48 11.38
N LYS A 146 -8.81 -3.28 12.39
CA LYS A 146 -10.21 -2.93 12.12
C LYS A 146 -10.31 -1.60 11.37
N PRO A 147 -11.22 -1.48 10.39
CA PRO A 147 -11.36 -0.31 9.56
C PRO A 147 -11.46 1.00 10.37
N GLY A 148 -10.70 2.00 9.96
CA GLY A 148 -10.69 3.33 10.57
C GLY A 148 -9.80 3.50 11.79
N LEU A 149 -9.08 2.46 12.23
CA LEU A 149 -8.10 2.53 13.30
C LEU A 149 -6.68 2.54 12.72
N VAL A 150 -5.84 3.45 13.18
CA VAL A 150 -4.43 3.54 12.77
C VAL A 150 -3.58 2.67 13.68
N ALA A 151 -2.96 1.63 13.10
CA ALA A 151 -1.97 0.80 13.78
C ALA A 151 -0.55 1.29 13.46
N HIS A 152 0.37 1.11 14.42
CA HIS A 152 1.78 1.36 14.19
C HIS A 152 2.51 0.02 14.05
N VAL A 153 2.98 -0.28 12.84
CA VAL A 153 3.62 -1.55 12.50
C VAL A 153 5.04 -1.27 12.02
N LEU A 154 6.03 -1.64 12.82
CA LEU A 154 7.45 -1.41 12.52
C LEU A 154 7.76 0.03 12.07
N GLY A 155 7.20 1.02 12.76
CA GLY A 155 7.40 2.43 12.47
C GLY A 155 6.45 3.02 11.39
N ARG A 156 5.69 2.20 10.70
CA ARG A 156 4.71 2.62 9.67
C ARG A 156 3.34 2.82 10.29
N ARG A 157 2.60 3.82 9.82
CA ARG A 157 1.19 4.01 10.15
C ARG A 157 0.35 3.22 9.17
N VAL A 158 -0.42 2.27 9.65
CA VAL A 158 -1.23 1.36 8.83
C VAL A 158 -2.70 1.61 9.11
N LEU A 159 -3.48 1.88 8.09
CA LEU A 159 -4.92 2.09 8.17
C LEU A 159 -5.63 1.14 7.20
N ALA A 160 -6.61 0.40 7.70
CA ALA A 160 -7.47 -0.43 6.85
C ALA A 160 -8.80 0.27 6.55
N LEU A 161 -9.26 0.07 5.33
CA LEU A 161 -10.62 0.37 4.87
C LEU A 161 -11.35 -0.96 4.61
N ASP A 162 -12.67 -0.92 4.57
CA ASP A 162 -13.49 -2.11 4.34
C ASP A 162 -14.21 -2.05 2.97
N GLY A 163 -13.44 -1.93 1.90
CA GLY A 163 -13.97 -1.90 0.53
C GLY A 163 -14.12 -0.49 -0.01
N PHE A 164 -13.00 0.18 -0.28
CA PHE A 164 -12.98 1.56 -0.77
C PHE A 164 -13.71 1.71 -2.10
N GLU A 165 -13.50 0.82 -3.07
CA GLU A 165 -14.12 0.91 -4.40
C GLU A 165 -15.64 0.80 -4.33
N ALA A 166 -16.16 -0.15 -3.55
CA ALA A 166 -17.59 -0.32 -3.34
C ALA A 166 -18.23 0.91 -2.64
N ALA A 167 -17.50 1.55 -1.74
CA ALA A 167 -17.96 2.73 -1.02
C ALA A 167 -18.19 3.96 -1.93
N LEU A 168 -17.59 4.01 -3.12
CA LEU A 168 -17.74 5.12 -4.05
C LEU A 168 -19.17 5.28 -4.60
N GLY A 169 -19.99 4.25 -4.53
CA GLY A 169 -21.40 4.27 -4.92
C GLY A 169 -22.32 4.97 -3.92
N ASP A 170 -21.93 5.11 -2.67
CA ASP A 170 -22.73 5.63 -1.58
C ASP A 170 -22.12 6.87 -0.93
N LYS A 171 -22.90 7.94 -0.79
CA LYS A 171 -22.42 9.21 -0.24
C LYS A 171 -21.97 9.09 1.22
N ARG A 172 -22.69 8.30 2.03
CA ARG A 172 -22.39 8.13 3.46
C ARG A 172 -21.12 7.31 3.64
N GLU A 173 -20.98 6.26 2.84
CA GLU A 173 -19.77 5.42 2.83
C GLU A 173 -18.54 6.22 2.37
N LYS A 174 -18.65 7.04 1.32
CA LYS A 174 -17.57 7.97 0.92
C LYS A 174 -17.15 8.90 2.06
N GLN A 175 -18.10 9.45 2.79
CA GLN A 175 -17.80 10.32 3.94
C GLN A 175 -17.09 9.55 5.06
N ARG A 176 -17.46 8.29 5.29
CA ARG A 176 -16.82 7.41 6.26
C ARG A 176 -15.37 7.12 5.84
N MET A 177 -15.15 6.71 4.58
CA MET A 177 -13.80 6.46 4.05
C MET A 177 -12.93 7.71 4.15
N TRP A 178 -13.47 8.87 3.81
CA TRP A 178 -12.77 10.14 3.95
C TRP A 178 -12.38 10.44 5.40
N ALA A 179 -13.30 10.21 6.36
CA ALA A 179 -13.01 10.38 7.79
C ALA A 179 -11.87 9.48 8.26
N TYR A 180 -11.73 8.27 7.70
CA TYR A 180 -10.62 7.37 7.98
C TYR A 180 -9.31 7.86 7.36
N ILE A 181 -9.31 8.14 6.06
CA ILE A 181 -8.11 8.55 5.30
C ILE A 181 -7.46 9.81 5.88
N LYS A 182 -8.24 10.77 6.39
CA LYS A 182 -7.72 12.00 7.01
C LYS A 182 -6.72 11.76 8.15
N GLN A 183 -6.73 10.59 8.76
CA GLN A 183 -5.81 10.24 9.85
C GLN A 183 -4.38 9.96 9.36
N LEU A 184 -4.18 9.77 8.03
CA LEU A 184 -2.89 9.43 7.44
C LEU A 184 -2.12 10.61 6.85
N GLY A 185 -2.48 11.86 7.13
CA GLY A 185 -1.71 13.00 6.66
C GLY A 185 -0.20 12.86 6.94
N PRO A 186 0.69 13.46 6.11
CA PRO A 186 2.13 13.35 6.29
C PRO A 186 2.57 13.77 7.69
N ALA A 187 3.60 13.13 8.23
CA ALA A 187 4.18 13.53 9.51
C ALA A 187 4.70 14.97 9.42
N GLY A 188 4.20 15.85 10.30
CA GLY A 188 4.60 17.26 10.32
C GLY A 188 3.77 18.19 9.41
N ALA A 189 2.71 17.72 8.76
CA ALA A 189 1.76 18.62 8.11
C ALA A 189 1.10 19.53 9.18
N PRO A 190 1.07 20.86 8.99
CA PRO A 190 0.35 21.74 9.90
C PRO A 190 -1.15 21.45 9.82
N TYR A 191 -1.81 21.37 10.95
CA TYR A 191 -3.26 21.22 11.08
C TYR A 191 -3.99 22.45 10.55
#